data_1fbfbcf1f6bc8638ec1ea764b0e6a7b8
#
_entry.id   1fbfbcf1f6bc8638ec1ea764b0e6a7b8
#
_cell.length_a   1.000
_cell.length_b   1.000
_cell.length_c   1.000
_cell.angle_alpha   90.00
_cell.angle_beta   90.00
_cell.angle_gamma   90.00
#
_symmetry.space_group_name_H-M   'P 1'
#
loop_
_entity.id
_entity.type
_entity.pdbx_description
1 polymer ?
#
loop_
_entity_poly.entity_id
_entity_poly.type
_entity_poly.pdbx_seq_one_letter_code
_entity_poly.pdbx_strand_id
1 'polypeptide(L)'
;MFTPHASAKLAAEIYAGLRELYELPAGDGRLLEAAARLQDVGYLLNYEGHHKHSYHLILHSRLEGFRPEELEIIANVARYHRGSAPKKKHENYNELNEADRLRVRQMAAVLRVAGGLDRSHNQTIRELKVNGAPGQVVLTVSADEYPEVDIWSCRRRSELFEEVFEAELSVQWAGHAGAMAVNSATVATVAPAATSDGATEPVKAQPALKASGK
;
A
#
# COMPACT_ATOMS: atom_id res chain seq x y z
N MET A 1 -14.27 3.81 -18.29
CA MET A 1 -13.67 2.57 -18.85
C MET A 1 -12.64 2.10 -17.85
N PHE A 2 -12.87 0.97 -17.19
CA PHE A 2 -11.95 0.42 -16.20
C PHE A 2 -10.64 0.04 -16.90
N THR A 3 -9.53 0.62 -16.51
CA THR A 3 -8.19 0.21 -16.98
C THR A 3 -7.51 -0.60 -15.87
N PRO A 4 -7.68 -1.93 -15.85
CA PRO A 4 -7.08 -2.79 -14.81
C PRO A 4 -5.55 -2.83 -14.85
N HIS A 5 -4.94 -2.10 -15.80
CA HIS A 5 -3.50 -2.16 -16.04
C HIS A 5 -2.65 -1.29 -15.12
N ALA A 6 -3.18 -0.16 -14.62
CA ALA A 6 -2.38 0.76 -13.81
C ALA A 6 -2.06 0.19 -12.42
N SER A 7 -3.07 -0.25 -11.68
CA SER A 7 -2.83 -0.87 -10.37
C SER A 7 -2.02 -2.16 -10.45
N ALA A 8 -2.12 -2.94 -11.54
CA ALA A 8 -1.30 -4.12 -11.75
C ALA A 8 0.17 -3.76 -12.00
N LYS A 9 0.45 -2.72 -12.80
CA LYS A 9 1.80 -2.19 -13.02
C LYS A 9 2.41 -1.71 -11.70
N LEU A 10 1.69 -0.85 -10.97
CA LEU A 10 2.16 -0.33 -9.68
C LEU A 10 2.39 -1.45 -8.66
N ALA A 11 1.51 -2.46 -8.59
CA ALA A 11 1.71 -3.61 -7.71
C ALA A 11 2.96 -4.40 -8.06
N ALA A 12 3.23 -4.62 -9.35
CA ALA A 12 4.43 -5.31 -9.81
C ALA A 12 5.71 -4.52 -9.48
N GLU A 13 5.71 -3.20 -9.67
CA GLU A 13 6.84 -2.31 -9.34
C GLU A 13 7.11 -2.29 -7.82
N ILE A 14 6.05 -2.18 -6.99
CA ILE A 14 6.18 -2.23 -5.52
C ILE A 14 6.73 -3.59 -5.10
N TYR A 15 6.16 -4.69 -5.61
CA TYR A 15 6.61 -6.04 -5.27
C TYR A 15 8.07 -6.28 -5.65
N ALA A 16 8.47 -5.86 -6.85
CA ALA A 16 9.85 -5.99 -7.32
C ALA A 16 10.84 -5.25 -6.40
N GLY A 17 10.50 -4.02 -5.96
CA GLY A 17 11.33 -3.26 -5.05
C GLY A 17 11.40 -3.83 -3.63
N LEU A 18 10.32 -4.46 -3.16
CA LEU A 18 10.29 -5.11 -1.84
C LEU A 18 11.01 -6.46 -1.82
N ARG A 19 11.14 -7.11 -2.98
CA ARG A 19 11.63 -8.47 -3.08
C ARG A 19 13.02 -8.65 -2.47
N GLU A 20 13.92 -7.71 -2.70
CA GLU A 20 15.27 -7.76 -2.15
C GLU A 20 15.30 -7.41 -0.65
N LEU A 21 14.44 -6.48 -0.21
CA LEU A 21 14.37 -6.04 1.18
C LEU A 21 13.78 -7.10 2.12
N TYR A 22 12.87 -7.91 1.62
CA TYR A 22 12.08 -8.87 2.42
C TYR A 22 12.18 -10.31 1.93
N GLU A 23 13.14 -10.61 1.04
CA GLU A 23 13.40 -11.94 0.49
C GLU A 23 12.14 -12.62 -0.09
N LEU A 24 11.29 -11.82 -0.78
CA LEU A 24 10.02 -12.33 -1.28
C LEU A 24 10.22 -13.29 -2.45
N PRO A 25 9.37 -14.35 -2.58
CA PRO A 25 9.51 -15.33 -3.66
C PRO A 25 9.35 -14.69 -5.04
N ALA A 26 10.29 -14.96 -5.94
CA ALA A 26 10.28 -14.41 -7.32
C ALA A 26 8.99 -14.78 -8.09
N GLY A 27 8.44 -15.97 -7.87
CA GLY A 27 7.23 -16.46 -8.53
C GLY A 27 5.95 -15.73 -8.14
N ASP A 28 5.91 -15.07 -6.99
CA ASP A 28 4.70 -14.42 -6.47
C ASP A 28 4.35 -13.14 -7.22
N GLY A 29 5.33 -12.46 -7.84
CA GLY A 29 5.05 -11.30 -8.69
C GLY A 29 4.06 -11.62 -9.81
N ARG A 30 4.15 -12.80 -10.43
CA ARG A 30 3.22 -13.28 -11.46
C ARG A 30 1.81 -13.52 -10.89
N LEU A 31 1.72 -14.06 -9.69
CA LEU A 31 0.44 -14.31 -9.01
C LEU A 31 -0.23 -12.98 -8.62
N LEU A 32 0.56 -12.04 -8.10
CA LEU A 32 0.10 -10.70 -7.77
C LEU A 32 -0.42 -9.95 -9.00
N GLU A 33 0.31 -10.01 -10.12
CA GLU A 33 -0.12 -9.39 -11.37
C GLU A 33 -1.46 -9.97 -11.86
N ALA A 34 -1.61 -11.29 -11.83
CA ALA A 34 -2.85 -11.95 -12.19
C ALA A 34 -4.01 -11.51 -11.26
N ALA A 35 -3.77 -11.49 -9.95
CA ALA A 35 -4.76 -11.04 -8.98
C ALA A 35 -5.17 -9.57 -9.21
N ALA A 36 -4.20 -8.69 -9.47
CA ALA A 36 -4.44 -7.27 -9.75
C ALA A 36 -5.28 -7.04 -11.02
N ARG A 37 -5.05 -7.84 -12.07
CA ARG A 37 -5.84 -7.79 -13.30
C ARG A 37 -7.27 -8.30 -13.13
N LEU A 38 -7.48 -9.26 -12.23
CA LEU A 38 -8.75 -9.97 -12.03
C LEU A 38 -9.53 -9.48 -10.79
N GLN A 39 -8.96 -8.58 -9.97
CA GLN A 39 -9.56 -8.15 -8.70
C GLN A 39 -11.00 -7.65 -8.82
N ASP A 40 -11.35 -7.07 -9.95
CA ASP A 40 -12.63 -6.42 -10.21
C ASP A 40 -13.56 -7.23 -11.14
N VAL A 41 -13.16 -8.44 -11.56
CA VAL A 41 -13.98 -9.29 -12.45
C VAL A 41 -15.37 -9.60 -11.87
N GLY A 42 -15.51 -9.57 -10.56
CA GLY A 42 -16.76 -9.75 -9.83
C GLY A 42 -17.83 -8.69 -10.12
N TYR A 43 -17.46 -7.53 -10.67
CA TYR A 43 -18.43 -6.53 -11.15
C TYR A 43 -19.36 -7.07 -12.22
N LEU A 44 -18.97 -8.12 -12.94
CA LEU A 44 -19.82 -8.79 -13.92
C LEU A 44 -21.07 -9.41 -13.27
N LEU A 45 -21.01 -9.76 -11.99
CA LEU A 45 -22.12 -10.34 -11.23
C LEU A 45 -22.86 -9.27 -10.42
N ASN A 46 -22.15 -8.50 -9.61
CA ASN A 46 -22.75 -7.43 -8.81
C ASN A 46 -21.67 -6.43 -8.36
N TYR A 47 -22.07 -5.16 -8.26
CA TYR A 47 -21.22 -4.10 -7.70
C TYR A 47 -20.95 -4.32 -6.22
N GLU A 48 -22.00 -4.65 -5.45
CA GLU A 48 -21.89 -4.90 -4.03
C GLU A 48 -21.17 -6.23 -3.76
N GLY A 49 -20.10 -6.15 -2.96
CA GLY A 49 -19.34 -7.34 -2.61
C GLY A 49 -18.54 -7.95 -3.78
N HIS A 50 -18.30 -7.20 -4.89
CA HIS A 50 -17.61 -7.72 -6.09
C HIS A 50 -16.29 -8.44 -5.78
N HIS A 51 -15.52 -8.01 -4.76
CA HIS A 51 -14.30 -8.70 -4.36
C HIS A 51 -14.53 -10.16 -3.91
N LYS A 52 -15.70 -10.46 -3.32
CA LYS A 52 -16.10 -11.84 -3.00
C LYS A 52 -16.50 -12.60 -4.25
N HIS A 53 -17.17 -11.93 -5.18
CA HIS A 53 -17.53 -12.51 -6.47
C HIS A 53 -16.28 -12.78 -7.32
N SER A 54 -15.30 -11.85 -7.32
CA SER A 54 -14.01 -12.06 -7.98
C SER A 54 -13.31 -13.31 -7.46
N TYR A 55 -13.31 -13.56 -6.14
CA TYR A 55 -12.75 -14.76 -5.55
C TYR A 55 -13.36 -16.02 -6.17
N HIS A 56 -14.68 -16.13 -6.19
CA HIS A 56 -15.34 -17.33 -6.73
C HIS A 56 -15.13 -17.49 -8.23
N LEU A 57 -15.18 -16.40 -9.00
CA LEU A 57 -14.95 -16.45 -10.43
C LEU A 57 -13.52 -16.91 -10.77
N ILE A 58 -12.52 -16.42 -10.03
CA ILE A 58 -11.11 -16.81 -10.24
C ILE A 58 -10.91 -18.27 -9.84
N LEU A 59 -11.39 -18.66 -8.65
CA LEU A 59 -11.19 -20.00 -8.11
C LEU A 59 -11.75 -21.10 -9.03
N HIS A 60 -12.89 -20.83 -9.66
CA HIS A 60 -13.56 -21.78 -10.56
C HIS A 60 -13.25 -21.56 -12.04
N SER A 61 -12.30 -20.65 -12.35
CA SER A 61 -11.87 -20.42 -13.73
C SER A 61 -10.81 -21.45 -14.17
N ARG A 62 -10.64 -21.56 -15.47
CA ARG A 62 -9.52 -22.31 -16.08
C ARG A 62 -8.52 -21.30 -16.64
N LEU A 63 -7.74 -20.69 -15.76
CA LEU A 63 -6.67 -19.79 -16.18
C LEU A 63 -5.44 -20.63 -16.59
N GLU A 64 -5.17 -20.66 -17.89
CA GLU A 64 -3.99 -21.34 -18.41
C GLU A 64 -2.69 -20.78 -17.82
N GLY A 65 -1.76 -21.65 -17.52
CA GLY A 65 -0.47 -21.26 -16.95
C GLY A 65 -0.43 -21.13 -15.42
N PHE A 66 -1.54 -21.40 -14.71
CA PHE A 66 -1.58 -21.45 -13.25
C PHE A 66 -2.04 -22.81 -12.74
N ARG A 67 -1.39 -23.30 -11.69
CA ARG A 67 -1.79 -24.52 -10.98
C ARG A 67 -2.99 -24.24 -10.06
N PRO A 68 -3.75 -25.27 -9.67
CA PRO A 68 -4.90 -25.10 -8.75
C PRO A 68 -4.54 -24.34 -7.47
N GLU A 69 -3.39 -24.66 -6.84
CA GLU A 69 -2.93 -24.01 -5.61
C GLU A 69 -2.58 -22.54 -5.85
N GLU A 70 -2.07 -22.20 -7.03
CA GLU A 70 -1.79 -20.81 -7.43
C GLU A 70 -3.09 -20.03 -7.68
N LEU A 71 -4.12 -20.68 -8.22
CA LEU A 71 -5.44 -20.07 -8.38
C LEU A 71 -6.08 -19.73 -7.04
N GLU A 72 -5.92 -20.59 -6.02
CA GLU A 72 -6.39 -20.29 -4.67
C GLU A 72 -5.70 -19.05 -4.10
N ILE A 73 -4.39 -18.92 -4.30
CA ILE A 73 -3.64 -17.73 -3.88
C ILE A 73 -4.13 -16.48 -4.63
N ILE A 74 -4.20 -16.55 -5.97
CA ILE A 74 -4.66 -15.43 -6.81
C ILE A 74 -6.08 -14.99 -6.40
N ALA A 75 -7.00 -15.94 -6.20
CA ALA A 75 -8.37 -15.67 -5.80
C ALA A 75 -8.43 -14.97 -4.43
N ASN A 76 -7.64 -15.45 -3.46
CA ASN A 76 -7.54 -14.84 -2.14
C ASN A 76 -6.94 -13.43 -2.20
N VAL A 77 -5.86 -13.22 -2.94
CA VAL A 77 -5.27 -11.88 -3.12
C VAL A 77 -6.27 -10.92 -3.74
N ALA A 78 -6.96 -11.34 -4.81
CA ALA A 78 -8.02 -10.56 -5.44
C ALA A 78 -9.18 -10.26 -4.47
N ARG A 79 -9.60 -11.24 -3.64
CA ARG A 79 -10.62 -11.01 -2.61
C ARG A 79 -10.24 -9.93 -1.62
N TYR A 80 -8.96 -9.87 -1.23
CA TYR A 80 -8.49 -8.99 -0.17
C TYR A 80 -7.88 -7.67 -0.68
N HIS A 81 -8.05 -7.32 -1.95
CA HIS A 81 -7.63 -6.02 -2.48
C HIS A 81 -8.34 -4.83 -1.80
N ARG A 82 -9.50 -5.10 -1.19
CA ARG A 82 -10.32 -4.13 -0.43
C ARG A 82 -11.09 -4.80 0.71
N GLY A 83 -11.84 -4.00 1.48
CA GLY A 83 -12.62 -4.50 2.60
C GLY A 83 -11.75 -4.93 3.77
N SER A 84 -12.20 -5.93 4.53
CA SER A 84 -11.45 -6.43 5.69
C SER A 84 -10.15 -7.13 5.27
N ALA A 85 -9.11 -7.00 6.09
CA ALA A 85 -7.87 -7.77 5.92
C ALA A 85 -8.12 -9.29 6.06
N PRO A 86 -7.22 -10.14 5.52
CA PRO A 86 -7.29 -11.59 5.71
C PRO A 86 -7.28 -11.95 7.21
N LYS A 87 -8.23 -12.78 7.63
CA LYS A 87 -8.35 -13.24 9.04
C LYS A 87 -8.64 -14.74 9.09
N LYS A 88 -8.12 -15.44 10.09
CA LYS A 88 -8.35 -16.90 10.29
C LYS A 88 -9.84 -17.27 10.37
N LYS A 89 -10.73 -16.36 10.74
CA LYS A 89 -12.19 -16.58 10.71
C LYS A 89 -12.80 -16.62 9.30
N HIS A 90 -12.06 -16.23 8.27
CA HIS A 90 -12.50 -16.34 6.89
C HIS A 90 -12.12 -17.74 6.38
N GLU A 91 -13.12 -18.57 6.06
CA GLU A 91 -12.95 -19.94 5.65
C GLU A 91 -11.96 -20.10 4.51
N ASN A 92 -12.14 -19.37 3.42
CA ASN A 92 -11.26 -19.35 2.25
C ASN A 92 -9.79 -19.06 2.54
N TYR A 93 -9.51 -18.30 3.60
CA TYR A 93 -8.15 -17.97 4.02
C TYR A 93 -7.62 -19.00 5.02
N ASN A 94 -8.50 -19.53 5.86
CA ASN A 94 -8.12 -20.52 6.88
C ASN A 94 -7.78 -21.89 6.29
N GLU A 95 -8.34 -22.22 5.13
CA GLU A 95 -8.05 -23.46 4.40
C GLU A 95 -6.64 -23.48 3.81
N LEU A 96 -6.04 -22.31 3.56
CA LEU A 96 -4.65 -22.22 3.11
C LEU A 96 -3.68 -22.69 4.18
N ASN A 97 -2.57 -23.30 3.79
CA ASN A 97 -1.45 -23.56 4.69
C ASN A 97 -0.80 -22.26 5.18
N GLU A 98 0.06 -22.34 6.18
CA GLU A 98 0.65 -21.17 6.83
C GLU A 98 1.52 -20.33 5.87
N ALA A 99 2.30 -20.99 5.03
CA ALA A 99 3.15 -20.31 4.05
C ALA A 99 2.31 -19.54 3.03
N ASP A 100 1.26 -20.15 2.49
CA ASP A 100 0.38 -19.50 1.52
C ASP A 100 -0.47 -18.39 2.17
N ARG A 101 -0.85 -18.53 3.44
CA ARG A 101 -1.46 -17.42 4.19
C ARG A 101 -0.56 -16.21 4.28
N LEU A 102 0.72 -16.41 4.55
CA LEU A 102 1.70 -15.30 4.58
C LEU A 102 1.83 -14.65 3.20
N ARG A 103 2.00 -15.44 2.14
CA ARG A 103 2.08 -14.96 0.75
C ARG A 103 0.85 -14.14 0.36
N VAL A 104 -0.35 -14.63 0.68
CA VAL A 104 -1.60 -13.89 0.43
C VAL A 104 -1.62 -12.56 1.18
N ARG A 105 -1.18 -12.52 2.44
CA ARG A 105 -1.11 -11.26 3.21
C ARG A 105 -0.14 -10.26 2.58
N GLN A 106 1.05 -10.70 2.21
CA GLN A 106 2.07 -9.87 1.58
C GLN A 106 1.57 -9.29 0.25
N MET A 107 1.05 -10.14 -0.63
CA MET A 107 0.54 -9.69 -1.93
C MET A 107 -0.73 -8.81 -1.81
N ALA A 108 -1.65 -9.13 -0.90
CA ALA A 108 -2.83 -8.31 -0.65
C ALA A 108 -2.46 -6.93 -0.09
N ALA A 109 -1.45 -6.85 0.78
CA ALA A 109 -0.92 -5.61 1.31
C ALA A 109 -0.38 -4.71 0.19
N VAL A 110 0.45 -5.28 -0.69
CA VAL A 110 0.99 -4.58 -1.88
C VAL A 110 -0.15 -4.13 -2.80
N LEU A 111 -1.12 -5.00 -3.08
CA LEU A 111 -2.24 -4.68 -3.98
C LEU A 111 -3.13 -3.56 -3.43
N ARG A 112 -3.33 -3.49 -2.12
CA ARG A 112 -4.08 -2.40 -1.46
C ARG A 112 -3.38 -1.05 -1.62
N VAL A 113 -2.07 -1.02 -1.43
CA VAL A 113 -1.24 0.17 -1.60
C VAL A 113 -1.26 0.62 -3.08
N ALA A 114 -1.03 -0.31 -4.01
CA ALA A 114 -1.10 -0.04 -5.45
C ALA A 114 -2.46 0.48 -5.88
N GLY A 115 -3.56 -0.13 -5.44
CA GLY A 115 -4.91 0.35 -5.69
C GLY A 115 -5.24 1.68 -4.99
N GLY A 116 -4.48 2.05 -3.95
CA GLY A 116 -4.50 3.38 -3.36
C GLY A 116 -3.87 4.42 -4.27
N LEU A 117 -2.72 4.11 -4.86
CA LEU A 117 -2.00 4.96 -5.80
C LEU A 117 -2.69 5.10 -7.18
N ASP A 118 -3.66 4.26 -7.49
CA ASP A 118 -4.50 4.32 -8.70
C ASP A 118 -5.95 4.71 -8.37
N ARG A 119 -6.18 5.44 -7.28
CA ARG A 119 -7.53 5.77 -6.81
C ARG A 119 -8.29 6.69 -7.74
N SER A 120 -7.61 7.61 -8.37
CA SER A 120 -8.18 8.54 -9.35
C SER A 120 -8.56 7.85 -10.67
N HIS A 121 -8.02 6.66 -10.95
CA HIS A 121 -8.15 5.92 -12.22
C HIS A 121 -7.71 6.72 -13.46
N ASN A 122 -6.90 7.76 -13.26
CA ASN A 122 -6.37 8.63 -14.32
C ASN A 122 -4.95 8.24 -14.74
N GLN A 123 -4.39 7.16 -14.16
CA GLN A 123 -3.00 6.76 -14.38
C GLN A 123 -2.02 7.90 -14.12
N THR A 124 -2.28 8.68 -13.07
CA THR A 124 -1.54 9.88 -12.71
C THR A 124 -0.07 9.60 -12.41
N ILE A 125 0.20 8.47 -11.76
CA ILE A 125 1.55 8.04 -11.43
C ILE A 125 2.25 7.51 -12.70
N ARG A 126 3.34 8.15 -13.08
CA ARG A 126 4.15 7.83 -14.26
C ARG A 126 5.26 6.83 -13.93
N GLU A 127 5.96 7.09 -12.84
CA GLU A 127 7.05 6.25 -12.35
C GLU A 127 6.91 6.01 -10.85
N LEU A 128 7.35 4.87 -10.39
CA LEU A 128 7.40 4.50 -8.98
C LEU A 128 8.74 3.84 -8.68
N LYS A 129 9.37 4.25 -7.57
CA LYS A 129 10.55 3.59 -7.00
C LYS A 129 10.28 3.24 -5.55
N VAL A 130 10.75 2.07 -5.15
CA VAL A 130 10.72 1.61 -3.77
C VAL A 130 12.11 1.78 -3.19
N ASN A 131 12.21 2.50 -2.09
CA ASN A 131 13.45 2.71 -1.36
C ASN A 131 13.21 2.41 0.12
N GLY A 132 14.28 2.21 0.88
CA GLY A 132 14.20 2.02 2.32
C GLY A 132 15.05 0.88 2.83
N ALA A 133 14.73 0.47 4.04
CA ALA A 133 15.33 -0.63 4.76
C ALA A 133 14.24 -1.35 5.56
N PRO A 134 14.51 -2.53 6.16
CA PRO A 134 13.58 -3.15 7.10
C PRO A 134 13.15 -2.15 8.18
N GLY A 135 11.83 -2.03 8.38
CA GLY A 135 11.23 -1.06 9.30
C GLY A 135 10.80 0.27 8.66
N GLN A 136 11.30 0.63 7.48
CA GLN A 136 10.90 1.85 6.80
C GLN A 136 10.92 1.70 5.28
N VAL A 137 9.77 1.86 4.64
CA VAL A 137 9.61 1.80 3.19
C VAL A 137 9.11 3.13 2.66
N VAL A 138 9.79 3.63 1.62
CA VAL A 138 9.45 4.89 0.95
C VAL A 138 9.09 4.59 -0.50
N LEU A 139 7.85 4.90 -0.89
CA LEU A 139 7.42 4.91 -2.28
C LEU A 139 7.64 6.30 -2.86
N THR A 140 8.61 6.43 -3.74
CA THR A 140 8.85 7.67 -4.47
C THR A 140 8.09 7.62 -5.79
N VAL A 141 7.15 8.53 -5.99
CA VAL A 141 6.31 8.58 -7.19
C VAL A 141 6.57 9.84 -8.00
N SER A 142 6.54 9.75 -9.33
CA SER A 142 6.50 10.89 -10.22
C SER A 142 5.14 11.02 -10.88
N ALA A 143 4.71 12.26 -11.08
CA ALA A 143 3.44 12.61 -11.71
C ALA A 143 3.55 14.02 -12.29
N ASP A 144 2.75 14.33 -13.32
CA ASP A 144 2.77 15.64 -13.97
C ASP A 144 2.28 16.77 -13.02
N GLU A 145 1.36 16.41 -12.11
CA GLU A 145 0.88 17.27 -11.02
C GLU A 145 0.91 16.48 -9.71
N TYR A 146 0.82 17.17 -8.56
CA TYR A 146 0.80 16.52 -7.26
C TYR A 146 -0.43 15.58 -7.13
N PRO A 147 -0.24 14.26 -7.01
CA PRO A 147 -1.32 13.29 -7.02
C PRO A 147 -1.96 13.13 -5.63
N GLU A 148 -2.60 14.19 -5.13
CA GLU A 148 -3.11 14.27 -3.77
C GLU A 148 -4.05 13.13 -3.40
N VAL A 149 -5.05 12.84 -4.25
CA VAL A 149 -6.06 11.81 -4.03
C VAL A 149 -5.42 10.41 -3.94
N ASP A 150 -4.46 10.15 -4.82
CA ASP A 150 -3.79 8.85 -4.91
C ASP A 150 -2.85 8.64 -3.72
N ILE A 151 -2.06 9.66 -3.33
CA ILE A 151 -1.20 9.61 -2.14
C ILE A 151 -2.03 9.48 -0.86
N TRP A 152 -3.09 10.26 -0.72
CA TRP A 152 -3.98 10.18 0.44
C TRP A 152 -4.63 8.80 0.55
N SER A 153 -5.13 8.26 -0.56
CA SER A 153 -5.76 6.94 -0.59
C SER A 153 -4.77 5.81 -0.31
N CYS A 154 -3.52 5.92 -0.80
CA CYS A 154 -2.44 5.01 -0.49
C CYS A 154 -2.19 4.94 1.02
N ARG A 155 -1.99 6.08 1.67
CA ARG A 155 -1.78 6.18 3.13
C ARG A 155 -2.93 5.56 3.93
N ARG A 156 -4.18 5.77 3.50
CA ARG A 156 -5.34 5.17 4.17
C ARG A 156 -5.45 3.65 4.03
N ARG A 157 -4.68 3.06 3.12
CA ARG A 157 -4.70 1.61 2.85
C ARG A 157 -3.40 0.92 3.26
N SER A 158 -2.48 1.64 3.93
CA SER A 158 -1.16 1.12 4.34
C SER A 158 -1.21 0.19 5.54
N GLU A 159 -2.28 0.21 6.36
CA GLU A 159 -2.36 -0.54 7.62
C GLU A 159 -1.93 -2.02 7.48
N LEU A 160 -2.47 -2.74 6.50
CA LEU A 160 -2.08 -4.13 6.27
C LEU A 160 -0.62 -4.26 5.82
N PHE A 161 -0.11 -3.30 5.05
CA PHE A 161 1.28 -3.27 4.61
C PHE A 161 2.22 -3.10 5.79
N GLU A 162 1.96 -2.13 6.64
CA GLU A 162 2.75 -1.84 7.84
C GLU A 162 2.76 -3.01 8.81
N GLU A 163 1.59 -3.68 8.99
CA GLU A 163 1.47 -4.88 9.81
C GLU A 163 2.29 -6.05 9.26
N VAL A 164 2.23 -6.30 7.94
CA VAL A 164 2.81 -7.50 7.31
C VAL A 164 4.30 -7.38 7.11
N PHE A 165 4.79 -6.19 6.78
CA PHE A 165 6.20 -5.91 6.53
C PHE A 165 6.92 -5.33 7.75
N GLU A 166 6.19 -5.13 8.87
CA GLU A 166 6.72 -4.51 10.09
C GLU A 166 7.47 -3.20 9.79
N ALA A 167 6.90 -2.36 8.92
CA ALA A 167 7.54 -1.18 8.37
C ALA A 167 6.58 -0.01 8.24
N GLU A 168 7.01 1.18 8.61
CA GLU A 168 6.31 2.41 8.29
C GLU A 168 6.36 2.67 6.78
N LEU A 169 5.19 2.90 6.17
CA LEU A 169 5.06 3.22 4.76
C LEU A 169 4.88 4.72 4.54
N SER A 170 5.80 5.32 3.80
CA SER A 170 5.67 6.70 3.36
C SER A 170 5.61 6.83 1.84
N VAL A 171 4.93 7.88 1.36
CA VAL A 171 4.84 8.18 -0.07
C VAL A 171 5.36 9.59 -0.29
N GLN A 172 6.33 9.73 -1.19
CA GLN A 172 6.97 10.98 -1.56
C GLN A 172 6.74 11.27 -3.05
N TRP A 173 6.38 12.50 -3.36
CA TRP A 173 6.29 12.97 -4.73
C TRP A 173 7.62 13.62 -5.15
N ALA A 174 8.21 13.12 -6.24
CA ALA A 174 9.47 13.59 -6.78
C ALA A 174 9.33 14.65 -7.89
N GLY A 175 8.11 15.12 -8.16
CA GLY A 175 7.85 16.02 -9.29
C GLY A 175 7.51 15.28 -10.58
N HIS A 176 7.79 15.93 -11.73
CA HIS A 176 7.49 15.37 -13.05
C HIS A 176 8.28 14.11 -13.37
N ALA A 177 7.77 13.31 -14.31
CA ALA A 177 8.48 12.16 -14.84
C ALA A 177 9.88 12.54 -15.36
N GLY A 178 10.89 11.73 -15.02
CA GLY A 178 12.30 12.06 -15.32
C GLY A 178 13.06 12.76 -14.19
N ALA A 179 12.38 13.43 -13.25
CA ALA A 179 13.05 14.05 -12.07
C ALA A 179 13.74 13.02 -11.18
N MET A 180 13.28 11.76 -11.19
CA MET A 180 13.89 10.68 -10.42
C MET A 180 15.29 10.28 -10.89
N ALA A 181 15.67 10.59 -12.13
CA ALA A 181 16.99 10.25 -12.68
C ALA A 181 18.10 11.15 -12.08
N VAL A 182 17.75 12.36 -11.62
CA VAL A 182 18.70 13.37 -11.14
C VAL A 182 19.01 13.22 -9.64
N ASN A 183 18.10 12.62 -8.86
CA ASN A 183 18.20 12.56 -7.38
C ASN A 183 18.85 11.31 -6.80
N SER A 184 19.39 10.40 -7.61
CA SER A 184 20.09 9.21 -7.07
C SER A 184 21.46 9.52 -6.45
N ALA A 185 21.92 10.79 -6.48
CA ALA A 185 23.23 11.19 -5.98
C ALA A 185 23.19 11.94 -4.62
N THR A 186 22.02 12.22 -4.04
CA THR A 186 21.96 13.02 -2.81
C THR A 186 20.90 12.46 -1.83
N VAL A 187 21.19 11.31 -1.24
CA VAL A 187 20.61 10.98 0.08
C VAL A 187 21.65 11.45 1.11
N ALA A 188 21.75 12.75 1.29
CA ALA A 188 22.43 13.31 2.43
C ALA A 188 21.45 13.33 3.61
N THR A 189 21.83 12.61 4.64
CA THR A 189 21.36 12.62 6.02
C THR A 189 20.78 13.99 6.43
N VAL A 190 19.46 14.08 6.57
CA VAL A 190 18.86 15.20 7.32
C VAL A 190 18.90 14.78 8.78
N ALA A 191 19.89 15.32 9.49
CA ALA A 191 19.95 15.27 10.95
C ALA A 191 18.74 16.01 11.55
N PRO A 192 18.17 15.57 12.68
CA PRO A 192 17.09 16.28 13.33
C PRO A 192 17.60 17.66 13.80
N ALA A 193 16.84 18.71 13.45
CA ALA A 193 17.10 20.06 13.89
C ALA A 193 17.04 20.11 15.42
N ALA A 194 18.16 20.54 16.01
CA ALA A 194 18.27 20.84 17.44
C ALA A 194 17.28 21.95 17.79
N THR A 195 16.39 21.69 18.73
CA THR A 195 15.57 22.70 19.39
C THR A 195 16.47 23.63 20.20
N SER A 196 16.57 24.88 19.77
CA SER A 196 17.20 25.93 20.56
C SER A 196 16.28 26.29 21.73
N ASP A 197 16.76 26.02 22.94
CA ASP A 197 16.22 26.55 24.19
C ASP A 197 16.20 28.08 24.15
N GLY A 198 15.01 28.66 24.10
CA GLY A 198 14.75 30.05 24.37
C GLY A 198 14.40 30.24 25.85
N ALA A 199 15.32 30.74 26.60
CA ALA A 199 15.12 31.16 27.98
C ALA A 199 14.04 32.23 28.07
N THR A 200 12.97 31.96 28.82
CA THR A 200 12.00 32.97 29.26
C THR A 200 12.21 33.29 30.73
N GLU A 201 12.50 34.57 30.98
CA GLU A 201 12.58 35.18 32.30
C GLU A 201 11.28 35.07 33.10
N PRO A 202 11.35 35.08 34.45
CA PRO A 202 10.15 34.93 35.27
C PRO A 202 9.43 36.28 35.44
N VAL A 203 8.16 36.31 35.06
CA VAL A 203 7.24 37.43 35.33
C VAL A 203 6.83 37.40 36.80
N LYS A 204 7.09 38.55 37.49
CA LYS A 204 6.70 38.83 38.88
C LYS A 204 5.19 38.74 39.11
N ALA A 205 4.83 38.03 40.14
CA ALA A 205 3.48 37.99 40.70
C ALA A 205 3.04 39.35 41.30
N GLN A 206 1.87 39.82 40.97
CA GLN A 206 1.16 40.88 41.70
C GLN A 206 0.05 40.27 42.57
N PRO A 207 -0.25 40.90 43.73
CA PRO A 207 -1.04 40.29 44.77
C PRO A 207 -2.57 40.46 44.56
N ALA A 208 -3.31 39.49 45.07
CA ALA A 208 -4.75 39.39 45.06
C ALA A 208 -5.43 40.54 45.85
N LEU A 209 -6.40 41.19 45.24
CA LEU A 209 -7.42 42.03 45.91
C LEU A 209 -8.57 41.17 46.40
N LYS A 210 -8.80 41.17 47.71
CA LYS A 210 -10.01 40.67 48.37
C LYS A 210 -11.16 41.60 48.03
N ALA A 211 -12.29 41.06 47.64
CA ALA A 211 -13.56 41.73 47.77
C ALA A 211 -14.57 40.78 48.44
N SER A 212 -15.00 41.21 49.58
CA SER A 212 -16.02 40.65 50.44
C SER A 212 -17.43 41.07 49.98
N GLY A 213 -18.43 40.28 50.30
CA GLY A 213 -19.74 40.78 50.69
C GLY A 213 -20.92 40.49 49.73
N LYS A 214 -21.68 39.69 49.99
CA LYS A 214 -22.96 39.40 50.64
C LYS A 214 -23.61 38.18 50.06
#